data_9ebd72134ec6df1d8aa8d31768824250
#
_entry.id   9ebd72134ec6df1d8aa8d31768824250
#
_cell.length_a   1.000
_cell.length_b   1.000
_cell.length_c   1.000
_cell.angle_alpha   90.00
_cell.angle_beta   90.00
_cell.angle_gamma   90.00
#
_symmetry.space_group_name_H-M   'P 1'
#
loop_
_entity.id
_entity.type
_entity.pdbx_description
1 polymer ?
#
loop_
_entity_poly.entity_id
_entity_poly.type
_entity_poly.pdbx_seq_one_letter_code
_entity_poly.pdbx_strand_id
1 'polypeptide(L)'
;MNPIYILGAGNFAEEVYSEVFLQGNASEYGLFEGYIYISKLDNPILIDTEGNEKGFNYPKDAAFILATGVKKWRQKFIEIFSKKYQVNDKHFPNVMSESTNISPLASYGIGNVFLWGTLVRANAEIGNFNLMNAASIVHHNVKLGFNNVLLPQSQILGDSSMGDNNVLASSSVVVTKISMGNDNTVSAGEVVFDNMSDRKFFQSGIITDKP
;
A
#
# COMPACT_ATOMS: atom_id res chain seq x y z
N MET A 1 8.26 19.35 -14.08
CA MET A 1 7.88 18.05 -13.47
C MET A 1 7.62 18.32 -12.00
N ASN A 2 6.58 17.72 -11.44
CA ASN A 2 6.27 17.91 -10.02
C ASN A 2 7.30 17.17 -9.16
N PRO A 3 7.71 17.72 -8.02
CA PRO A 3 8.58 17.01 -7.09
C PRO A 3 7.85 15.79 -6.49
N ILE A 4 8.56 14.67 -6.37
CA ILE A 4 8.03 13.43 -5.80
C ILE A 4 8.81 13.05 -4.56
N TYR A 5 8.09 12.73 -3.51
CA TYR A 5 8.62 12.26 -2.24
C TYR A 5 8.07 10.87 -1.90
N ILE A 6 8.94 10.00 -1.43
CA ILE A 6 8.55 8.69 -0.92
C ILE A 6 8.35 8.80 0.61
N LEU A 7 7.15 8.51 1.07
CA LEU A 7 6.80 8.47 2.50
C LEU A 7 7.24 7.14 3.12
N GLY A 8 8.41 7.16 3.71
CA GLY A 8 9.16 6.04 4.26
C GLY A 8 10.63 6.23 3.97
N ALA A 9 11.51 5.71 4.83
CA ALA A 9 12.97 5.86 4.68
C ALA A 9 13.70 4.57 5.12
N GLY A 10 13.15 3.42 4.83
CA GLY A 10 13.77 2.13 5.08
C GLY A 10 13.90 1.33 3.79
N ASN A 11 14.46 0.13 3.87
CA ASN A 11 14.72 -0.74 2.73
C ASN A 11 13.51 -0.92 1.80
N PHE A 12 12.30 -0.93 2.36
CA PHE A 12 11.09 -1.03 1.54
C PHE A 12 10.82 0.24 0.70
N ALA A 13 11.17 1.42 1.21
CA ALA A 13 11.08 2.66 0.43
C ALA A 13 12.11 2.67 -0.72
N GLU A 14 13.31 2.12 -0.49
CA GLU A 14 14.33 1.92 -1.52
C GLU A 14 13.88 0.91 -2.58
N GLU A 15 13.20 -0.17 -2.17
CA GLU A 15 12.59 -1.14 -3.09
C GLU A 15 11.56 -0.47 -4.01
N VAL A 16 10.63 0.31 -3.44
CA VAL A 16 9.65 1.07 -4.23
C VAL A 16 10.34 2.05 -5.17
N TYR A 17 11.36 2.76 -4.72
CA TYR A 17 12.14 3.64 -5.57
C TYR A 17 12.80 2.88 -6.74
N SER A 18 13.45 1.77 -6.44
CA SER A 18 14.11 0.94 -7.45
C SER A 18 13.14 0.43 -8.52
N GLU A 19 12.01 -0.14 -8.10
CA GLU A 19 11.06 -0.74 -9.03
C GLU A 19 10.30 0.30 -9.87
N VAL A 20 9.96 1.43 -9.28
CA VAL A 20 9.11 2.44 -9.93
C VAL A 20 9.92 3.46 -10.71
N PHE A 21 11.08 3.90 -10.17
CA PHE A 21 11.85 4.99 -10.75
C PHE A 21 13.10 4.56 -11.50
N LEU A 22 13.75 3.46 -11.12
CA LEU A 22 14.95 2.99 -11.80
C LEU A 22 14.66 1.97 -12.90
N GLN A 23 13.63 1.16 -12.74
CA GLN A 23 13.25 0.11 -13.69
C GLN A 23 12.00 0.45 -14.50
N GLY A 24 11.17 1.37 -14.01
CA GLY A 24 9.91 1.78 -14.62
C GLY A 24 10.00 3.10 -15.38
N ASN A 25 8.84 3.59 -15.83
CA ASN A 25 8.72 4.88 -16.53
C ASN A 25 8.70 6.06 -15.55
N ALA A 26 9.82 6.30 -14.87
CA ALA A 26 9.98 7.39 -13.90
C ALA A 26 9.53 8.76 -14.42
N SER A 27 9.68 9.01 -15.73
CA SER A 27 9.27 10.25 -16.37
C SER A 27 7.77 10.54 -16.32
N GLU A 28 6.94 9.53 -16.08
CA GLU A 28 5.47 9.70 -15.95
C GLU A 28 5.07 10.30 -14.61
N TYR A 29 5.86 10.05 -13.56
CA TYR A 29 5.52 10.46 -12.20
C TYR A 29 6.08 11.83 -11.79
N GLY A 30 7.24 12.22 -12.31
CA GLY A 30 7.91 13.47 -11.96
C GLY A 30 9.36 13.30 -11.50
N LEU A 31 9.92 14.30 -10.83
CA LEU A 31 11.30 14.29 -10.36
C LEU A 31 11.36 13.78 -8.91
N PHE A 32 12.09 12.70 -8.67
CA PHE A 32 12.32 12.19 -7.31
C PHE A 32 13.25 13.13 -6.53
N GLU A 33 12.79 13.58 -5.34
CA GLU A 33 13.48 14.54 -4.48
C GLU A 33 14.04 13.91 -3.20
N GLY A 34 13.50 12.75 -2.78
CA GLY A 34 13.98 12.05 -1.59
C GLY A 34 12.91 11.33 -0.80
N TYR A 35 13.32 10.82 0.36
CA TYR A 35 12.48 10.06 1.29
C TYR A 35 12.02 10.94 2.44
N ILE A 36 10.79 10.77 2.88
CA ILE A 36 10.24 11.45 4.06
C ILE A 36 10.17 10.48 5.23
N TYR A 37 10.86 10.81 6.30
CA TYR A 37 10.82 10.10 7.56
C TYR A 37 10.03 10.91 8.60
N ILE A 38 9.21 10.26 9.41
CA ILE A 38 8.52 10.90 10.53
C ILE A 38 9.33 10.65 11.82
N SER A 39 9.89 11.72 12.37
CA SER A 39 10.63 11.67 13.64
C SER A 39 9.72 11.37 14.83
N LYS A 40 10.32 11.12 16.00
CA LYS A 40 9.58 10.93 17.27
C LYS A 40 8.69 12.11 17.64
N LEU A 41 8.99 13.31 17.16
CA LEU A 41 8.25 14.55 17.40
C LEU A 41 7.14 14.81 16.37
N ASP A 42 6.80 13.82 15.56
CA ASP A 42 5.80 13.91 14.48
C ASP A 42 6.09 15.00 13.43
N ASN A 43 7.36 15.40 13.31
CA ASN A 43 7.82 16.29 12.25
C ASN A 43 8.45 15.47 11.12
N PRO A 44 7.97 15.64 9.89
CA PRO A 44 8.62 15.03 8.74
C PRO A 44 10.02 15.60 8.53
N ILE A 45 10.96 14.73 8.22
CA ILE A 45 12.33 15.05 7.84
C ILE A 45 12.53 14.52 6.43
N LEU A 46 13.03 15.35 5.53
CA LEU A 46 13.46 14.93 4.21
C LEU A 46 14.86 14.30 4.32
N ILE A 47 15.01 13.11 3.79
CA ILE A 47 16.30 12.48 3.54
C ILE A 47 16.53 12.57 2.03
N ASP A 48 17.50 13.37 1.61
CA ASP A 48 17.79 13.56 0.19
C ASP A 48 18.44 12.31 -0.44
N THR A 49 18.70 12.39 -1.74
CA THR A 49 19.30 11.29 -2.51
C THR A 49 20.74 10.94 -2.08
N GLU A 50 21.38 11.80 -1.30
CA GLU A 50 22.71 11.58 -0.73
C GLU A 50 22.67 11.07 0.71
N GLY A 51 21.46 10.95 1.29
CA GLY A 51 21.26 10.47 2.65
C GLY A 51 21.33 11.55 3.73
N ASN A 52 21.36 12.84 3.35
CA ASN A 52 21.40 13.93 4.32
C ASN A 52 20.01 14.29 4.83
N GLU A 53 19.89 14.55 6.12
CA GLU A 53 18.66 15.05 6.72
C GLU A 53 18.48 16.55 6.46
N LYS A 54 17.29 16.92 5.99
CA LYS A 54 16.88 18.31 5.73
C LYS A 54 15.51 18.61 6.31
N GLY A 55 15.28 19.86 6.67
CA GLY A 55 13.94 20.34 7.01
C GLY A 55 13.01 20.17 5.79
N PHE A 56 11.81 19.64 6.02
CA PHE A 56 10.84 19.45 4.97
C PHE A 56 9.85 20.63 4.92
N ASN A 57 9.88 21.36 3.80
CA ASN A 57 8.88 22.34 3.43
C ASN A 57 7.95 21.71 2.40
N TYR A 58 6.67 21.78 2.62
CA TYR A 58 5.66 21.24 1.73
C TYR A 58 5.58 22.03 0.41
N PRO A 59 6.00 21.46 -0.74
CA PRO A 59 5.78 22.06 -2.04
C PRO A 59 4.33 21.87 -2.50
N LYS A 60 3.70 22.94 -2.97
CA LYS A 60 2.26 22.96 -3.33
C LYS A 60 1.87 21.95 -4.42
N ASP A 61 2.80 21.56 -5.25
CA ASP A 61 2.64 20.67 -6.40
C ASP A 61 3.34 19.32 -6.21
N ALA A 62 3.80 19.02 -4.99
CA ALA A 62 4.45 17.75 -4.68
C ALA A 62 3.52 16.56 -4.81
N ALA A 63 4.07 15.44 -5.24
CA ALA A 63 3.43 14.14 -5.17
C ALA A 63 4.07 13.27 -4.08
N PHE A 64 3.26 12.43 -3.44
CA PHE A 64 3.69 11.58 -2.33
C PHE A 64 3.35 10.13 -2.59
N ILE A 65 4.32 9.24 -2.42
CA ILE A 65 4.16 7.79 -2.55
C ILE A 65 4.31 7.16 -1.18
N LEU A 66 3.29 6.46 -0.72
CA LEU A 66 3.29 5.81 0.59
C LEU A 66 4.02 4.47 0.55
N ALA A 67 5.31 4.46 0.90
CA ALA A 67 6.20 3.32 0.79
C ALA A 67 6.65 2.78 2.16
N THR A 68 5.71 2.28 2.92
CA THR A 68 5.95 1.51 4.14
C THR A 68 4.95 0.36 4.23
N GLY A 69 5.42 -0.85 4.54
CA GLY A 69 4.57 -2.02 4.79
C GLY A 69 4.00 -2.07 6.21
N VAL A 70 4.45 -1.17 7.10
CA VAL A 70 4.03 -1.15 8.49
C VAL A 70 2.75 -0.33 8.64
N LYS A 71 1.62 -0.98 8.87
CA LYS A 71 0.28 -0.39 8.97
C LYS A 71 0.23 0.87 9.84
N LYS A 72 0.82 0.85 11.04
CA LYS A 72 0.85 2.01 11.95
C LYS A 72 1.49 3.24 11.32
N TRP A 73 2.59 3.07 10.60
CA TRP A 73 3.27 4.17 9.91
C TRP A 73 2.47 4.65 8.70
N ARG A 74 1.83 3.75 7.95
CA ARG A 74 0.94 4.12 6.86
C ARG A 74 -0.18 5.03 7.33
N GLN A 75 -0.90 4.62 8.37
CA GLN A 75 -1.97 5.43 8.98
C GLN A 75 -1.46 6.81 9.43
N LYS A 76 -0.30 6.83 10.08
CA LYS A 76 0.31 8.07 10.56
C LYS A 76 0.70 9.02 9.42
N PHE A 77 1.29 8.51 8.35
CA PHE A 77 1.60 9.31 7.15
C PHE A 77 0.34 9.89 6.53
N ILE A 78 -0.68 9.07 6.28
CA ILE A 78 -1.94 9.52 5.71
C ILE A 78 -2.57 10.62 6.58
N GLU A 79 -2.62 10.42 7.90
CA GLU A 79 -3.19 11.39 8.83
C GLU A 79 -2.41 12.72 8.84
N ILE A 80 -1.10 12.69 8.97
CA ILE A 80 -0.27 13.90 9.02
C ILE A 80 -0.37 14.67 7.70
N PHE A 81 -0.24 13.99 6.57
CA PHE A 81 -0.24 14.65 5.26
C PHE A 81 -1.63 15.20 4.92
N SER A 82 -2.71 14.48 5.22
CA SER A 82 -4.07 14.97 5.00
C SER A 82 -4.45 16.13 5.93
N LYS A 83 -4.17 16.02 7.23
CA LYS A 83 -4.62 17.00 8.22
C LYS A 83 -3.67 18.18 8.39
N LYS A 84 -2.39 17.92 8.61
CA LYS A 84 -1.38 18.95 8.92
C LYS A 84 -0.94 19.71 7.66
N TYR A 85 -0.73 18.96 6.56
CA TYR A 85 -0.25 19.54 5.31
C TYR A 85 -1.37 19.80 4.30
N GLN A 86 -2.63 19.47 4.62
CA GLN A 86 -3.80 19.67 3.74
C GLN A 86 -3.58 19.08 2.33
N VAL A 87 -2.82 18.00 2.26
CA VAL A 87 -2.58 17.25 1.03
C VAL A 87 -3.88 16.57 0.62
N ASN A 88 -4.32 16.81 -0.59
CA ASN A 88 -5.52 16.20 -1.14
C ASN A 88 -5.19 15.09 -2.14
N ASP A 89 -6.22 14.47 -2.66
CA ASP A 89 -6.14 13.31 -3.56
C ASP A 89 -5.19 13.48 -4.74
N LYS A 90 -5.03 14.70 -5.26
CA LYS A 90 -4.15 15.00 -6.41
C LYS A 90 -2.67 14.74 -6.13
N HIS A 91 -2.29 14.70 -4.87
CA HIS A 91 -0.90 14.57 -4.46
C HIS A 91 -0.49 13.10 -4.21
N PHE A 92 -1.43 12.15 -4.33
CA PHE A 92 -1.15 10.74 -4.12
C PHE A 92 -1.39 9.95 -5.41
N PRO A 93 -0.42 9.92 -6.33
CA PRO A 93 -0.54 9.11 -7.53
C PRO A 93 -0.56 7.62 -7.18
N ASN A 94 -1.19 6.83 -8.04
CA ASN A 94 -0.93 5.41 -8.05
C ASN A 94 0.42 5.15 -8.73
N VAL A 95 1.23 4.27 -8.18
CA VAL A 95 2.50 3.87 -8.79
C VAL A 95 2.52 2.37 -9.05
N MET A 96 3.12 2.00 -10.16
CA MET A 96 3.08 0.62 -10.67
C MET A 96 4.45 0.23 -11.21
N SER A 97 4.90 -0.98 -10.84
CA SER A 97 6.01 -1.62 -11.53
C SER A 97 5.61 -1.98 -12.97
N GLU A 98 6.54 -2.00 -13.90
CA GLU A 98 6.29 -2.37 -15.31
C GLU A 98 5.68 -3.77 -15.47
N SER A 99 5.96 -4.67 -14.56
CA SER A 99 5.43 -6.05 -14.57
C SER A 99 4.03 -6.18 -13.95
N THR A 100 3.45 -5.08 -13.47
CA THR A 100 2.07 -5.08 -12.94
C THR A 100 1.06 -5.32 -14.05
N ASN A 101 0.09 -6.19 -13.80
CA ASN A 101 -0.99 -6.47 -14.75
C ASN A 101 -2.36 -6.23 -14.11
N ILE A 102 -3.00 -5.16 -14.52
CA ILE A 102 -4.35 -4.78 -14.07
C ILE A 102 -5.34 -4.95 -15.20
N SER A 103 -6.39 -5.73 -14.95
CA SER A 103 -7.47 -5.89 -15.93
C SER A 103 -8.11 -4.53 -16.29
N PRO A 104 -8.38 -4.26 -17.56
CA PRO A 104 -9.11 -3.05 -17.98
C PRO A 104 -10.53 -2.95 -17.39
N LEU A 105 -11.08 -4.03 -16.87
CA LEU A 105 -12.37 -4.08 -16.20
C LEU A 105 -12.28 -3.87 -14.69
N ALA A 106 -11.07 -3.76 -14.13
CA ALA A 106 -10.88 -3.43 -12.73
C ALA A 106 -10.90 -1.92 -12.51
N SER A 107 -11.27 -1.50 -11.31
CA SER A 107 -11.20 -0.11 -10.86
C SER A 107 -10.33 0.01 -9.62
N TYR A 108 -9.69 1.17 -9.47
CA TYR A 108 -8.88 1.45 -8.29
C TYR A 108 -8.90 2.94 -7.96
N GLY A 109 -8.78 3.25 -6.67
CA GLY A 109 -8.72 4.61 -6.16
C GLY A 109 -7.33 5.23 -6.33
N ILE A 110 -6.91 6.02 -5.36
CA ILE A 110 -5.67 6.81 -5.37
C ILE A 110 -4.63 6.27 -4.37
N GLY A 111 -3.37 6.66 -4.57
CA GLY A 111 -2.28 6.38 -3.64
C GLY A 111 -1.94 4.90 -3.48
N ASN A 112 -2.39 4.05 -4.38
CA ASN A 112 -2.07 2.64 -4.37
C ASN A 112 -0.65 2.41 -4.91
N VAL A 113 0.02 1.41 -4.36
CA VAL A 113 1.34 0.95 -4.79
C VAL A 113 1.23 -0.49 -5.24
N PHE A 114 1.56 -0.74 -6.52
CA PHE A 114 1.54 -2.05 -7.15
C PHE A 114 2.96 -2.43 -7.54
N LEU A 115 3.55 -3.37 -6.82
CA LEU A 115 4.93 -3.80 -7.07
C LEU A 115 5.00 -4.98 -8.04
N TRP A 116 6.21 -5.43 -8.29
CA TRP A 116 6.56 -6.44 -9.29
C TRP A 116 5.61 -7.64 -9.33
N GLY A 117 5.11 -7.95 -10.52
CA GLY A 117 4.27 -9.13 -10.76
C GLY A 117 2.89 -9.08 -10.10
N THR A 118 2.47 -7.93 -9.55
CA THR A 118 1.11 -7.75 -9.03
C THR A 118 0.07 -8.01 -10.12
N LEU A 119 -0.96 -8.78 -9.78
CA LEU A 119 -2.04 -9.13 -10.71
C LEU A 119 -3.40 -8.73 -10.15
N VAL A 120 -4.14 -7.91 -10.88
CA VAL A 120 -5.52 -7.51 -10.56
C VAL A 120 -6.46 -7.99 -11.65
N ARG A 121 -7.43 -8.82 -11.30
CA ARG A 121 -8.33 -9.48 -12.25
C ARG A 121 -9.61 -8.68 -12.51
N ALA A 122 -10.39 -9.15 -13.46
CA ALA A 122 -11.59 -8.47 -13.95
C ALA A 122 -12.61 -8.16 -12.84
N ASN A 123 -13.21 -6.97 -12.92
CA ASN A 123 -14.22 -6.46 -11.99
C ASN A 123 -13.75 -6.36 -10.52
N ALA A 124 -12.47 -6.40 -10.26
CA ALA A 124 -11.96 -6.06 -8.94
C ALA A 124 -12.13 -4.55 -8.69
N GLU A 125 -12.59 -4.21 -7.50
CA GLU A 125 -12.76 -2.83 -7.03
C GLU A 125 -11.76 -2.59 -5.90
N ILE A 126 -10.75 -1.76 -6.13
CA ILE A 126 -9.69 -1.46 -5.17
C ILE A 126 -9.85 -0.03 -4.66
N GLY A 127 -9.94 0.14 -3.36
CA GLY A 127 -10.01 1.45 -2.72
C GLY A 127 -8.69 2.22 -2.78
N ASN A 128 -8.50 3.13 -1.82
CA ASN A 128 -7.35 4.03 -1.79
C ASN A 128 -6.21 3.50 -0.90
N PHE A 129 -5.00 3.93 -1.20
CA PHE A 129 -3.81 3.70 -0.36
C PHE A 129 -3.49 2.24 -0.06
N ASN A 130 -3.86 1.30 -0.92
CA ASN A 130 -3.48 -0.08 -0.73
C ASN A 130 -2.04 -0.31 -1.22
N LEU A 131 -1.34 -1.21 -0.54
CA LEU A 131 -0.06 -1.72 -0.96
C LEU A 131 -0.23 -3.16 -1.44
N MET A 132 0.06 -3.40 -2.69
CA MET A 132 0.15 -4.73 -3.27
C MET A 132 1.61 -5.03 -3.60
N ASN A 133 2.24 -5.80 -2.71
CA ASN A 133 3.65 -6.15 -2.83
C ASN A 133 3.86 -7.29 -3.83
N ALA A 134 5.10 -7.59 -4.12
CA ALA A 134 5.55 -8.48 -5.19
C ALA A 134 4.70 -9.75 -5.35
N ALA A 135 4.23 -10.00 -6.57
CA ALA A 135 3.43 -11.16 -6.95
C ALA A 135 2.14 -11.36 -6.12
N SER A 136 1.63 -10.32 -5.47
CA SER A 136 0.31 -10.40 -4.82
C SER A 136 -0.81 -10.41 -5.86
N ILE A 137 -1.92 -11.10 -5.56
CA ILE A 137 -3.02 -11.30 -6.52
C ILE A 137 -4.35 -10.89 -5.90
N VAL A 138 -5.07 -10.03 -6.61
CA VAL A 138 -6.47 -9.71 -6.34
C VAL A 138 -7.32 -10.30 -7.48
N HIS A 139 -8.10 -11.33 -7.18
CA HIS A 139 -8.90 -12.03 -8.17
C HIS A 139 -10.16 -11.26 -8.58
N HIS A 140 -10.92 -11.87 -9.53
CA HIS A 140 -12.12 -11.26 -10.10
C HIS A 140 -13.20 -10.96 -9.05
N ASN A 141 -13.94 -9.88 -9.24
CA ASN A 141 -15.06 -9.44 -8.38
C ASN A 141 -14.68 -9.20 -6.91
N VAL A 142 -13.39 -9.08 -6.59
CA VAL A 142 -12.95 -8.75 -5.23
C VAL A 142 -13.21 -7.29 -4.93
N LYS A 143 -13.71 -7.00 -3.71
CA LYS A 143 -13.83 -5.64 -3.19
C LYS A 143 -12.80 -5.43 -2.08
N LEU A 144 -11.86 -4.54 -2.32
CA LEU A 144 -10.79 -4.20 -1.39
C LEU A 144 -10.94 -2.74 -0.93
N GLY A 145 -11.06 -2.54 0.37
CA GLY A 145 -11.24 -1.22 0.97
C GLY A 145 -9.97 -0.37 1.00
N PHE A 146 -9.81 0.39 2.06
CA PHE A 146 -8.77 1.41 2.23
C PHE A 146 -7.56 0.89 3.00
N ASN A 147 -6.36 1.30 2.60
CA ASN A 147 -5.09 1.13 3.33
C ASN A 147 -4.78 -0.31 3.76
N ASN A 148 -5.06 -1.27 2.89
CA ASN A 148 -4.68 -2.65 3.12
C ASN A 148 -3.24 -2.89 2.64
N VAL A 149 -2.58 -3.87 3.27
CA VAL A 149 -1.22 -4.31 2.94
C VAL A 149 -1.27 -5.78 2.55
N LEU A 150 -1.04 -6.04 1.29
CA LEU A 150 -0.88 -7.37 0.72
C LEU A 150 0.63 -7.61 0.56
N LEU A 151 1.24 -8.39 1.46
CA LEU A 151 2.65 -8.73 1.40
C LEU A 151 2.94 -9.76 0.29
N PRO A 152 4.20 -10.01 -0.07
CA PRO A 152 4.55 -10.80 -1.24
C PRO A 152 3.79 -12.12 -1.37
N GLN A 153 3.28 -12.41 -2.58
CA GLN A 153 2.56 -13.64 -2.93
C GLN A 153 1.22 -13.86 -2.18
N SER A 154 0.74 -12.89 -1.41
CA SER A 154 -0.59 -13.01 -0.80
C SER A 154 -1.70 -12.89 -1.84
N GLN A 155 -2.83 -13.54 -1.60
CA GLN A 155 -3.92 -13.63 -2.57
C GLN A 155 -5.28 -13.41 -1.91
N ILE A 156 -6.17 -12.73 -2.63
CA ILE A 156 -7.60 -12.65 -2.30
C ILE A 156 -8.36 -13.28 -3.47
N LEU A 157 -8.98 -14.44 -3.24
CA LEU A 157 -9.66 -15.17 -4.30
C LEU A 157 -11.04 -14.57 -4.60
N GLY A 158 -11.60 -14.98 -5.74
CA GLY A 158 -12.76 -14.34 -6.37
C GLY A 158 -14.00 -14.23 -5.50
N ASP A 159 -14.80 -13.18 -5.76
CA ASP A 159 -16.07 -12.87 -5.08
C ASP A 159 -15.93 -12.58 -3.57
N SER A 160 -14.73 -12.31 -3.10
CA SER A 160 -14.44 -11.97 -1.70
C SER A 160 -14.42 -10.47 -1.47
N SER A 161 -14.59 -10.06 -0.21
CA SER A 161 -14.47 -8.67 0.19
C SER A 161 -13.54 -8.53 1.38
N MET A 162 -12.77 -7.45 1.41
CA MET A 162 -11.92 -7.08 2.53
C MET A 162 -12.07 -5.60 2.81
N GLY A 163 -12.44 -5.25 4.03
CA GLY A 163 -12.59 -3.88 4.49
C GLY A 163 -11.26 -3.12 4.57
N ASP A 164 -11.12 -2.27 5.57
CA ASP A 164 -10.02 -1.32 5.67
C ASP A 164 -8.91 -1.81 6.61
N ASN A 165 -7.69 -1.32 6.37
CA ASN A 165 -6.55 -1.49 7.28
C ASN A 165 -6.17 -2.93 7.60
N ASN A 166 -6.38 -3.88 6.71
CA ASN A 166 -5.99 -5.25 6.90
C ASN A 166 -4.54 -5.51 6.44
N VAL A 167 -3.93 -6.56 6.99
CA VAL A 167 -2.62 -7.05 6.57
C VAL A 167 -2.73 -8.53 6.23
N LEU A 168 -2.45 -8.86 4.99
CA LEU A 168 -2.19 -10.22 4.54
C LEU A 168 -0.69 -10.43 4.49
N ALA A 169 -0.15 -11.24 5.39
CA ALA A 169 1.28 -11.55 5.39
C ALA A 169 1.65 -12.44 4.19
N SER A 170 2.94 -12.58 3.93
CA SER A 170 3.44 -13.25 2.72
C SER A 170 2.85 -14.63 2.52
N SER A 171 2.48 -14.95 1.28
CA SER A 171 1.89 -16.23 0.86
C SER A 171 0.57 -16.60 1.55
N SER A 172 -0.09 -15.66 2.24
CA SER A 172 -1.42 -15.92 2.81
C SER A 172 -2.51 -15.85 1.74
N VAL A 173 -3.59 -16.60 1.94
CA VAL A 173 -4.69 -16.72 0.97
C VAL A 173 -6.02 -16.49 1.68
N VAL A 174 -6.85 -15.60 1.16
CA VAL A 174 -8.27 -15.51 1.49
C VAL A 174 -9.04 -16.25 0.42
N VAL A 175 -9.76 -17.33 0.78
CA VAL A 175 -10.47 -18.14 -0.21
C VAL A 175 -11.70 -17.43 -0.77
N THR A 176 -12.27 -18.01 -1.83
CA THR A 176 -13.43 -17.46 -2.55
C THR A 176 -14.63 -17.22 -1.65
N LYS A 177 -15.31 -16.08 -1.86
CA LYS A 177 -16.55 -15.68 -1.16
C LYS A 177 -16.40 -15.43 0.36
N ILE A 178 -15.20 -15.11 0.80
CA ILE A 178 -14.97 -14.69 2.19
C ILE A 178 -15.17 -13.19 2.33
N SER A 179 -15.81 -12.82 3.43
CA SER A 179 -15.92 -11.42 3.88
C SER A 179 -15.00 -11.18 5.07
N MET A 180 -14.05 -10.29 4.91
CA MET A 180 -13.19 -9.81 6.00
C MET A 180 -13.58 -8.37 6.34
N GLY A 181 -13.78 -8.10 7.61
CA GLY A 181 -13.98 -6.75 8.14
C GLY A 181 -12.69 -5.92 8.12
N ASN A 182 -12.57 -5.03 9.10
CA ASN A 182 -11.48 -4.06 9.18
C ASN A 182 -10.41 -4.49 10.20
N ASP A 183 -9.22 -3.93 10.05
CA ASP A 183 -8.15 -4.06 11.04
C ASP A 183 -7.66 -5.49 11.32
N ASN A 184 -7.87 -6.43 10.41
CA ASN A 184 -7.42 -7.81 10.58
C ASN A 184 -5.95 -7.99 10.19
N THR A 185 -5.36 -9.07 10.69
CA THR A 185 -4.03 -9.53 10.28
C THR A 185 -4.06 -11.03 10.07
N VAL A 186 -3.61 -11.48 8.92
CA VAL A 186 -3.43 -12.90 8.56
C VAL A 186 -1.94 -13.19 8.53
N SER A 187 -1.49 -14.19 9.29
CA SER A 187 -0.10 -14.61 9.33
C SER A 187 0.38 -15.20 8.01
N ALA A 188 1.69 -15.25 7.84
CA ALA A 188 2.32 -15.77 6.61
C ALA A 188 1.96 -17.24 6.37
N GLY A 189 1.67 -17.58 5.11
CA GLY A 189 1.34 -18.93 4.67
C GLY A 189 -0.05 -19.42 5.09
N GLU A 190 -0.82 -18.61 5.79
CA GLU A 190 -2.15 -19.01 6.28
C GLU A 190 -3.23 -18.92 5.20
N VAL A 191 -4.21 -19.80 5.29
CA VAL A 191 -5.37 -19.85 4.38
C VAL A 191 -6.65 -19.61 5.18
N VAL A 192 -7.31 -18.49 4.92
CA VAL A 192 -8.56 -18.07 5.58
C VAL A 192 -9.74 -18.69 4.86
N PHE A 193 -10.46 -19.56 5.53
CA PHE A 193 -11.65 -20.28 5.01
C PHE A 193 -12.98 -19.72 5.52
N ASP A 194 -12.95 -18.91 6.59
CA ASP A 194 -14.14 -18.40 7.24
C ASP A 194 -14.15 -16.86 7.25
N ASN A 195 -15.34 -16.29 7.32
CA ASN A 195 -15.50 -14.85 7.45
C ASN A 195 -14.82 -14.33 8.73
N MET A 196 -14.20 -13.18 8.62
CA MET A 196 -13.55 -12.52 9.75
C MET A 196 -14.21 -11.17 10.03
N SER A 197 -14.70 -10.98 11.25
CA SER A 197 -15.13 -9.66 11.71
C SER A 197 -13.92 -8.72 11.92
N ASP A 198 -14.15 -7.51 12.43
CA ASP A 198 -13.10 -6.53 12.66
C ASP A 198 -12.11 -6.95 13.76
N ARG A 199 -10.87 -6.46 13.63
CA ARG A 199 -9.80 -6.57 14.63
C ARG A 199 -9.47 -8.00 15.04
N LYS A 200 -9.35 -8.89 14.05
CA LYS A 200 -8.96 -10.28 14.26
C LYS A 200 -7.53 -10.54 13.82
N PHE A 201 -6.94 -11.54 14.45
CA PHE A 201 -5.67 -12.10 14.07
C PHE A 201 -5.87 -13.57 13.70
N PHE A 202 -5.42 -13.97 12.52
CA PHE A 202 -5.51 -15.33 12.02
C PHE A 202 -4.14 -15.96 11.97
N GLN A 203 -3.95 -17.01 12.75
CA GLN A 203 -2.71 -17.79 12.81
C GLN A 203 -2.99 -19.24 13.21
N SER A 204 -2.28 -20.19 12.60
CA SER A 204 -2.39 -21.62 12.87
C SER A 204 -3.84 -22.15 12.75
N GLY A 205 -4.58 -21.61 11.74
CA GLY A 205 -5.97 -21.97 11.50
C GLY A 205 -6.98 -21.41 12.53
N ILE A 206 -6.55 -20.52 13.44
CA ILE A 206 -7.38 -20.00 14.53
C ILE A 206 -7.58 -18.49 14.36
N ILE A 207 -8.83 -18.05 14.51
CA ILE A 207 -9.20 -16.63 14.59
C ILE A 207 -9.22 -16.22 16.06
N THR A 208 -8.42 -15.22 16.41
CA THR A 208 -8.37 -14.62 17.75
C THR A 208 -8.61 -13.12 17.69
N ASP A 209 -8.93 -12.52 18.84
CA ASP A 209 -8.93 -11.08 18.95
C ASP A 209 -7.50 -10.53 18.81
N LYS A 210 -7.36 -9.40 18.16
CA LYS A 210 -6.09 -8.72 18.04
C LYS A 210 -5.74 -8.06 19.38
N PRO A 211 -4.52 -8.24 19.90
CA PRO A 211 -4.11 -7.63 21.17
C PRO A 211 -4.06 -6.10 21.12
#